data_0a5320680ace044df2172a483d5a8eb0
#
_entry.id   0a5320680ace044df2172a483d5a8eb0
#
_cell.length_a   1.000
_cell.length_b   1.000
_cell.length_c   1.000
_cell.angle_alpha   90.00
_cell.angle_beta   90.00
_cell.angle_gamma   90.00
#
_symmetry.space_group_name_H-M   'P 1'
#
loop_
_entity.id
_entity.type
_entity.pdbx_description
1 polymer ?
#
loop_
_entity_poly.entity_id
_entity_poly.type
_entity_poly.pdbx_seq_one_letter_code
_entity_poly.pdbx_strand_id
1 'polypeptide(L)'
;MKPIVVIGFLGTQLDAGQGAGRWNKWRPTVSLAQHDDMVVARIELLHTRKHTALAELVKADIAAVSPETTVNLVPFDLEDPWDFGEVYTRLYDWARAYPFQPEREQYWTHITTGTHVAQICMFLLSESRVVPGVLAQTSPPRKQRQGDAGKVALIDLDLSRYDPLARRFDA
;
A
#
# COMPACT_ATOMS: atom_id res chain seq x y z
N MET A 1 12.33 -17.50 -1.36
CA MET A 1 11.91 -16.10 -1.03
C MET A 1 10.50 -16.12 -0.44
N LYS A 2 10.28 -15.35 0.61
CA LYS A 2 8.95 -15.29 1.24
C LYS A 2 7.94 -14.58 0.34
N PRO A 3 6.69 -15.07 0.27
CA PRO A 3 5.63 -14.38 -0.45
C PRO A 3 5.45 -12.94 0.07
N ILE A 4 5.18 -12.03 -0.85
CA ILE A 4 4.98 -10.62 -0.54
C ILE A 4 3.50 -10.37 -0.25
N VAL A 5 3.22 -9.79 0.91
CA VAL A 5 1.87 -9.34 1.30
C VAL A 5 1.90 -7.83 1.45
N VAL A 6 1.08 -7.14 0.68
CA VAL A 6 0.99 -5.68 0.73
C VAL A 6 -0.25 -5.29 1.53
N ILE A 7 -0.10 -4.35 2.43
CA ILE A 7 -1.18 -3.75 3.21
C ILE A 7 -1.27 -2.28 2.81
N GLY A 8 -2.42 -1.84 2.36
CA GLY A 8 -2.57 -0.46 1.95
C GLY A 8 -4.02 -0.01 1.88
N PHE A 9 -4.20 1.30 1.77
CA PHE A 9 -5.51 1.90 1.57
C PHE A 9 -5.82 2.07 0.10
N LEU A 10 -7.09 1.89 -0.26
CA LEU A 10 -7.57 2.25 -1.59
C LEU A 10 -7.37 3.75 -1.80
N GLY A 11 -6.75 4.11 -2.92
CA GLY A 11 -6.59 5.50 -3.31
C GLY A 11 -7.85 5.98 -4.04
N THR A 12 -8.72 6.70 -3.34
CA THR A 12 -10.01 7.10 -3.90
C THR A 12 -9.91 8.02 -5.10
N GLN A 13 -8.78 8.70 -5.27
CA GLN A 13 -8.48 9.52 -6.45
C GLN A 13 -7.42 8.87 -7.34
N LEU A 14 -6.31 8.43 -6.75
CA LEU A 14 -5.18 7.88 -7.51
C LEU A 14 -5.51 6.54 -8.17
N ASP A 15 -6.31 5.70 -7.50
CA ASP A 15 -6.73 4.41 -8.05
C ASP A 15 -8.02 4.51 -8.87
N ALA A 16 -8.65 5.69 -8.93
CA ALA A 16 -9.91 5.88 -9.61
C ALA A 16 -9.75 5.79 -11.12
N GLY A 17 -10.79 5.33 -11.81
CA GLY A 17 -10.85 5.27 -13.26
C GLY A 17 -12.07 4.50 -13.70
N GLN A 18 -12.60 4.88 -14.85
CA GLN A 18 -13.76 4.23 -15.47
C GLN A 18 -13.47 3.93 -16.93
N GLY A 19 -14.16 2.91 -17.44
CA GLY A 19 -14.00 2.49 -18.83
C GLY A 19 -12.60 1.99 -19.15
N ALA A 20 -12.34 1.71 -20.43
CA ALA A 20 -11.06 1.20 -20.89
C ALA A 20 -9.91 2.21 -20.72
N GLY A 21 -10.23 3.51 -20.71
CA GLY A 21 -9.23 4.57 -20.53
C GLY A 21 -8.50 4.54 -19.18
N ARG A 22 -9.05 3.84 -18.19
CA ARG A 22 -8.38 3.72 -16.90
C ARG A 22 -7.00 3.04 -17.02
N TRP A 23 -6.80 2.22 -18.00
CA TRP A 23 -5.53 1.53 -18.24
C TRP A 23 -4.43 2.45 -18.79
N ASN A 24 -4.80 3.64 -19.27
CA ASN A 24 -3.84 4.67 -19.69
C ASN A 24 -3.35 5.52 -18.52
N LYS A 25 -3.97 5.37 -17.37
CA LYS A 25 -3.63 6.09 -16.14
C LYS A 25 -2.86 5.16 -15.21
N TRP A 26 -1.75 5.65 -14.66
CA TRP A 26 -1.06 4.92 -13.62
C TRP A 26 -1.90 4.95 -12.33
N ARG A 27 -2.20 3.78 -11.79
CA ARG A 27 -2.95 3.61 -10.55
C ARG A 27 -2.07 2.88 -9.54
N PRO A 28 -1.76 3.49 -8.37
CA PRO A 28 -0.74 2.93 -7.46
C PRO A 28 -1.00 1.50 -7.03
N THR A 29 -2.23 1.18 -6.63
CA THR A 29 -2.55 -0.17 -6.12
C THR A 29 -2.48 -1.20 -7.25
N VAL A 30 -3.02 -0.89 -8.42
CA VAL A 30 -2.95 -1.79 -9.57
C VAL A 30 -1.50 -1.96 -10.03
N SER A 31 -0.70 -0.90 -9.94
CA SER A 31 0.71 -0.94 -10.37
C SER A 31 1.52 -2.00 -9.64
N LEU A 32 1.17 -2.31 -8.39
CA LEU A 32 1.84 -3.36 -7.61
C LEU A 32 1.76 -4.73 -8.28
N ALA A 33 0.73 -4.95 -9.11
CA ALA A 33 0.50 -6.20 -9.81
C ALA A 33 1.03 -6.19 -11.26
N GLN A 34 1.58 -5.07 -11.73
CA GLN A 34 1.98 -4.90 -13.12
C GLN A 34 3.49 -5.09 -13.35
N HIS A 35 4.26 -5.44 -12.32
CA HIS A 35 5.71 -5.65 -12.43
C HIS A 35 6.00 -7.06 -12.94
N ASP A 36 6.79 -7.18 -14.00
CA ASP A 36 7.17 -8.47 -14.58
C ASP A 36 8.16 -9.24 -13.70
N ASP A 37 8.96 -8.52 -12.93
CA ASP A 37 10.04 -9.09 -12.12
C ASP A 37 9.64 -9.35 -10.66
N MET A 38 8.36 -9.12 -10.31
CA MET A 38 7.90 -9.20 -8.95
C MET A 38 6.43 -9.64 -8.90
N VAL A 39 6.15 -10.67 -8.11
CA VAL A 39 4.77 -11.11 -7.89
C VAL A 39 4.38 -10.83 -6.45
N VAL A 40 3.34 -10.03 -6.26
CA VAL A 40 2.71 -9.84 -4.96
C VAL A 40 1.72 -10.99 -4.74
N ALA A 41 1.90 -11.72 -3.64
CA ALA A 41 1.06 -12.88 -3.35
C ALA A 41 -0.34 -12.47 -2.89
N ARG A 42 -0.41 -11.43 -2.06
CA ARG A 42 -1.69 -10.98 -1.48
C ARG A 42 -1.66 -9.48 -1.22
N ILE A 43 -2.78 -8.84 -1.41
CA ILE A 43 -2.99 -7.43 -1.04
C ILE A 43 -4.16 -7.36 -0.08
N GLU A 44 -3.93 -6.81 1.10
CA GLU A 44 -4.97 -6.44 2.04
C GLU A 44 -5.32 -4.98 1.75
N LEU A 45 -6.46 -4.77 1.08
CA LEU A 45 -6.87 -3.47 0.60
C LEU A 45 -7.96 -2.89 1.49
N LEU A 46 -7.56 -1.92 2.32
CA LEU A 46 -8.47 -1.26 3.24
C LEU A 46 -9.24 -0.16 2.50
N HIS A 47 -10.54 -0.15 2.66
CA HIS A 47 -11.40 0.83 1.99
C HIS A 47 -12.65 1.12 2.82
N THR A 48 -13.22 2.31 2.65
CA THR A 48 -14.53 2.61 3.22
C THR A 48 -15.62 1.96 2.36
N ARG A 49 -16.74 1.59 2.98
CA ARG A 49 -17.86 0.97 2.24
C ARG A 49 -18.44 1.89 1.18
N LYS A 50 -18.31 3.19 1.36
CA LYS A 50 -18.70 4.18 0.37
C LYS A 50 -17.99 3.96 -0.98
N HIS A 51 -16.77 3.41 -0.96
CA HIS A 51 -15.93 3.21 -2.15
C HIS A 51 -15.81 1.73 -2.52
N THR A 52 -16.76 0.90 -2.11
CA THR A 52 -16.73 -0.54 -2.41
C THR A 52 -16.70 -0.82 -3.91
N ALA A 53 -17.44 -0.05 -4.71
CA ALA A 53 -17.44 -0.26 -6.16
C ALA A 53 -16.05 -0.05 -6.78
N LEU A 54 -15.32 0.97 -6.34
CA LEU A 54 -13.95 1.20 -6.79
C LEU A 54 -13.02 0.09 -6.31
N ALA A 55 -13.17 -0.34 -5.06
CA ALA A 55 -12.36 -1.43 -4.51
C ALA A 55 -12.56 -2.73 -5.31
N GLU A 56 -13.80 -3.04 -5.68
CA GLU A 56 -14.11 -4.22 -6.49
C GLU A 56 -13.51 -4.09 -7.90
N LEU A 57 -13.54 -2.91 -8.49
CA LEU A 57 -12.93 -2.68 -9.81
C LEU A 57 -11.42 -2.88 -9.76
N VAL A 58 -10.75 -2.32 -8.74
CA VAL A 58 -9.31 -2.49 -8.54
C VAL A 58 -8.96 -3.96 -8.36
N LYS A 59 -9.73 -4.67 -7.55
CA LYS A 59 -9.55 -6.11 -7.35
C LYS A 59 -9.67 -6.88 -8.67
N ALA A 60 -10.68 -6.58 -9.47
CA ALA A 60 -10.89 -7.23 -10.76
C ALA A 60 -9.74 -6.92 -11.73
N ASP A 61 -9.28 -5.69 -11.75
CA ASP A 61 -8.17 -5.27 -12.62
C ASP A 61 -6.85 -5.95 -12.21
N ILE A 62 -6.60 -6.10 -10.92
CA ILE A 62 -5.43 -6.83 -10.43
C ILE A 62 -5.51 -8.30 -10.84
N ALA A 63 -6.68 -8.93 -10.71
CA ALA A 63 -6.87 -10.31 -11.13
C ALA A 63 -6.62 -10.50 -12.63
N ALA A 64 -6.96 -9.49 -13.43
CA ALA A 64 -6.76 -9.53 -14.88
C ALA A 64 -5.28 -9.48 -15.28
N VAL A 65 -4.46 -8.70 -14.55
CA VAL A 65 -3.04 -8.54 -14.89
C VAL A 65 -2.12 -9.47 -14.10
N SER A 66 -2.57 -9.95 -12.94
CA SER A 66 -1.78 -10.87 -12.09
C SER A 66 -2.71 -11.88 -11.42
N PRO A 67 -3.05 -12.97 -12.14
CA PRO A 67 -3.93 -13.99 -11.57
C PRO A 67 -3.40 -14.64 -10.29
N GLU A 68 -2.09 -14.57 -10.05
CA GLU A 68 -1.46 -15.12 -8.85
C GLU A 68 -1.65 -14.23 -7.61
N THR A 69 -2.09 -12.98 -7.79
CA THR A 69 -2.26 -12.04 -6.69
C THR A 69 -3.69 -12.12 -6.14
N THR A 70 -3.81 -12.49 -4.87
CA THR A 70 -5.09 -12.47 -4.16
C THR A 70 -5.32 -11.08 -3.57
N VAL A 71 -6.48 -10.50 -3.79
CA VAL A 71 -6.86 -9.22 -3.16
C VAL A 71 -7.98 -9.47 -2.17
N ASN A 72 -7.73 -9.16 -0.91
CA ASN A 72 -8.74 -9.17 0.14
C ASN A 72 -9.22 -7.74 0.37
N LEU A 73 -10.52 -7.52 0.18
CA LEU A 73 -11.12 -6.22 0.45
C LEU A 73 -11.47 -6.14 1.94
N VAL A 74 -10.91 -5.16 2.62
CA VAL A 74 -11.07 -4.98 4.07
C VAL A 74 -11.90 -3.71 4.30
N PRO A 75 -13.19 -3.83 4.66
CA PRO A 75 -13.97 -2.65 5.03
C PRO A 75 -13.36 -1.96 6.24
N PHE A 76 -13.13 -0.67 6.12
CA PHE A 76 -12.46 0.13 7.13
C PHE A 76 -13.15 1.50 7.19
N ASP A 77 -14.27 1.55 7.91
CA ASP A 77 -15.08 2.76 7.97
C ASP A 77 -14.62 3.65 9.13
N LEU A 78 -14.54 4.94 8.86
CA LEU A 78 -14.13 5.97 9.79
C LEU A 78 -15.21 7.05 9.82
N GLU A 79 -15.49 7.59 11.01
CA GLU A 79 -16.37 8.75 11.13
C GLU A 79 -15.69 9.99 10.53
N ASP A 80 -14.39 10.16 10.84
CA ASP A 80 -13.58 11.25 10.31
C ASP A 80 -12.21 10.70 9.90
N PRO A 81 -11.95 10.55 8.59
CA PRO A 81 -10.66 10.05 8.10
C PRO A 81 -9.49 11.01 8.36
N TRP A 82 -9.77 12.23 8.81
CA TRP A 82 -8.76 13.22 9.16
C TRP A 82 -8.44 13.23 10.66
N ASP A 83 -9.20 12.50 11.47
CA ASP A 83 -8.94 12.39 12.91
C ASP A 83 -7.84 11.35 13.16
N PHE A 84 -6.68 11.83 13.54
CA PHE A 84 -5.52 10.98 13.81
C PHE A 84 -5.83 9.90 14.87
N GLY A 85 -6.48 10.28 15.96
CA GLY A 85 -6.79 9.35 17.06
C GLY A 85 -7.67 8.20 16.60
N GLU A 86 -8.70 8.49 15.82
CA GLU A 86 -9.59 7.46 15.30
C GLU A 86 -8.88 6.54 14.33
N VAL A 87 -8.16 7.12 13.36
CA VAL A 87 -7.45 6.33 12.33
C VAL A 87 -6.40 5.44 12.99
N TYR A 88 -5.61 5.99 13.89
CA TYR A 88 -4.57 5.22 14.57
C TYR A 88 -5.16 4.07 15.38
N THR A 89 -6.19 4.34 16.20
CA THR A 89 -6.82 3.32 17.03
C THR A 89 -7.41 2.19 16.19
N ARG A 90 -8.12 2.54 15.11
CA ARG A 90 -8.74 1.54 14.23
C ARG A 90 -7.69 0.71 13.50
N LEU A 91 -6.63 1.34 13.01
CA LEU A 91 -5.53 0.61 12.36
C LEU A 91 -4.77 -0.27 13.35
N TYR A 92 -4.51 0.24 14.54
CA TYR A 92 -3.87 -0.54 15.60
C TYR A 92 -4.67 -1.79 15.92
N ASP A 93 -5.98 -1.64 16.14
CA ASP A 93 -6.85 -2.78 16.44
C ASP A 93 -6.87 -3.80 15.30
N TRP A 94 -6.96 -3.32 14.06
CA TRP A 94 -6.91 -4.21 12.91
C TRP A 94 -5.59 -4.97 12.84
N ALA A 95 -4.48 -4.28 13.02
CA ALA A 95 -3.15 -4.90 12.96
C ALA A 95 -2.94 -5.90 14.09
N ARG A 96 -3.43 -5.59 15.29
CA ARG A 96 -3.33 -6.53 16.42
C ARG A 96 -4.14 -7.79 16.23
N ALA A 97 -5.23 -7.70 15.50
CA ALA A 97 -6.08 -8.86 15.18
C ALA A 97 -5.61 -9.63 13.94
N TYR A 98 -4.75 -9.03 13.11
CA TYR A 98 -4.29 -9.67 11.89
C TYR A 98 -3.27 -10.79 12.22
N PRO A 99 -3.40 -11.97 11.60
CA PRO A 99 -2.51 -13.10 11.90
C PRO A 99 -1.19 -13.00 11.12
N PHE A 100 -0.33 -12.06 11.49
CA PHE A 100 0.98 -11.90 10.87
C PHE A 100 1.85 -13.15 11.10
N GLN A 101 2.56 -13.56 10.06
CA GLN A 101 3.49 -14.69 10.08
C GLN A 101 4.83 -14.26 9.44
N PRO A 102 5.62 -13.41 10.13
CA PRO A 102 6.82 -12.85 9.52
C PRO A 102 7.89 -13.87 9.16
N GLU A 103 7.85 -15.07 9.76
CA GLU A 103 8.74 -16.17 9.39
C GLU A 103 8.34 -16.82 8.06
N ARG A 104 7.12 -16.61 7.59
CA ARG A 104 6.59 -17.21 6.34
C ARG A 104 6.28 -16.22 5.25
N GLU A 105 5.98 -14.98 5.61
CA GLU A 105 5.57 -13.94 4.68
C GLU A 105 6.35 -12.68 4.94
N GLN A 106 6.62 -11.91 3.91
CA GLN A 106 7.15 -10.56 4.08
C GLN A 106 6.04 -9.54 3.85
N TYR A 107 5.99 -8.53 4.69
CA TYR A 107 4.93 -7.52 4.66
C TYR A 107 5.46 -6.17 4.20
N TRP A 108 4.73 -5.57 3.27
CA TRP A 108 4.99 -4.24 2.76
C TRP A 108 3.81 -3.35 3.10
N THR A 109 4.06 -2.26 3.80
CA THR A 109 3.04 -1.27 4.09
C THR A 109 3.07 -0.20 3.01
N HIS A 110 2.05 -0.17 2.16
CA HIS A 110 1.98 0.73 1.02
C HIS A 110 1.53 2.11 1.49
N ILE A 111 2.38 3.13 1.32
CA ILE A 111 2.17 4.47 1.86
C ILE A 111 1.89 5.53 0.79
N THR A 112 1.66 5.14 -0.45
CA THR A 112 1.39 6.10 -1.53
C THR A 112 -0.07 6.54 -1.55
N THR A 113 -0.98 5.71 -1.06
CA THR A 113 -2.42 5.91 -1.11
C THR A 113 -3.00 6.15 0.28
N GLY A 114 -4.24 6.67 0.32
CA GLY A 114 -4.89 7.05 1.56
C GLY A 114 -4.65 8.52 1.90
N THR A 115 -5.32 9.00 2.96
CA THR A 115 -5.06 10.35 3.47
C THR A 115 -3.66 10.43 4.06
N HIS A 116 -3.11 11.63 4.20
CA HIS A 116 -1.81 11.77 4.86
C HIS A 116 -1.88 11.30 6.33
N VAL A 117 -3.04 11.41 6.98
CA VAL A 117 -3.24 10.87 8.33
C VAL A 117 -3.08 9.35 8.32
N ALA A 118 -3.71 8.66 7.37
CA ALA A 118 -3.56 7.21 7.23
C ALA A 118 -2.11 6.82 6.94
N GLN A 119 -1.42 7.57 6.09
CA GLN A 119 -0.02 7.31 5.76
C GLN A 119 0.89 7.45 6.98
N ILE A 120 0.68 8.50 7.79
CA ILE A 120 1.44 8.70 9.02
C ILE A 120 1.17 7.56 10.02
N CYS A 121 -0.09 7.14 10.17
CA CYS A 121 -0.43 6.02 11.05
C CYS A 121 0.23 4.71 10.59
N MET A 122 0.24 4.45 9.29
CA MET A 122 0.91 3.27 8.74
C MET A 122 2.42 3.31 9.02
N PHE A 123 3.05 4.48 8.88
CA PHE A 123 4.45 4.67 9.23
C PHE A 123 4.70 4.32 10.70
N LEU A 124 3.90 4.87 11.60
CA LEU A 124 4.07 4.66 13.04
C LEU A 124 3.88 3.20 13.44
N LEU A 125 2.91 2.52 12.85
CA LEU A 125 2.66 1.10 13.13
C LEU A 125 3.78 0.21 12.61
N SER A 126 4.38 0.57 11.49
CA SER A 126 5.54 -0.16 10.95
C SER A 126 6.80 0.12 11.77
N GLU A 127 7.01 1.36 12.18
CA GLU A 127 8.16 1.76 13.00
C GLU A 127 8.11 1.08 14.37
N SER A 128 6.94 1.00 14.99
CA SER A 128 6.76 0.36 16.30
C SER A 128 6.65 -1.16 16.22
N ARG A 129 6.74 -1.74 15.03
CA ARG A 129 6.66 -3.19 14.78
C ARG A 129 5.31 -3.81 15.12
N VAL A 130 4.24 -3.03 15.22
CA VAL A 130 2.88 -3.57 15.28
C VAL A 130 2.53 -4.22 13.94
N VAL A 131 2.98 -3.62 12.85
CA VAL A 131 3.02 -4.26 11.53
C VAL A 131 4.47 -4.67 11.27
N PRO A 132 4.77 -5.98 11.18
CA PRO A 132 6.15 -6.46 11.04
C PRO A 132 6.62 -6.43 9.58
N GLY A 133 6.92 -5.25 9.06
CA GLY A 133 7.29 -5.11 7.67
C GLY A 133 8.03 -3.82 7.37
N VAL A 134 8.23 -3.57 6.09
CA VAL A 134 8.88 -2.37 5.57
C VAL A 134 7.84 -1.49 4.87
N LEU A 135 8.16 -0.22 4.74
CA LEU A 135 7.32 0.69 3.96
C LEU A 135 7.58 0.49 2.48
N ALA A 136 6.53 0.56 1.69
CA ALA A 136 6.61 0.52 0.24
C ALA A 136 6.01 1.79 -0.35
N GLN A 137 6.79 2.48 -1.18
CA GLN A 137 6.36 3.65 -1.89
C GLN A 137 6.34 3.35 -3.37
N THR A 138 5.20 3.57 -4.02
CA THR A 138 5.10 3.47 -5.48
C THR A 138 5.15 4.85 -6.09
N SER A 139 5.70 4.94 -7.30
CA SER A 139 5.74 6.18 -8.06
C SER A 139 5.48 5.91 -9.53
N PRO A 140 4.87 6.89 -10.23
CA PRO A 140 4.52 6.69 -11.64
C PRO A 140 5.77 6.64 -12.52
N PRO A 141 5.66 6.03 -13.73
CA PRO A 141 6.73 6.08 -14.70
C PRO A 141 6.95 7.52 -15.18
N ARG A 142 8.17 7.85 -15.60
CA ARG A 142 8.50 9.19 -16.13
C ARG A 142 7.69 9.54 -17.39
N LYS A 143 7.45 8.53 -18.23
CA LYS A 143 6.56 8.63 -19.38
C LYS A 143 5.43 7.66 -19.17
N GLN A 144 4.20 8.16 -19.09
CA GLN A 144 3.04 7.30 -18.93
C GLN A 144 2.83 6.51 -20.22
N ARG A 145 3.09 5.22 -20.13
CA ARG A 145 2.75 4.25 -21.19
C ARG A 145 1.75 3.28 -20.62
N GLN A 146 0.83 2.83 -21.46
CA GLN A 146 -0.13 1.82 -21.04
C GLN A 146 0.60 0.59 -20.50
N GLY A 147 0.22 0.15 -19.31
CA GLY A 147 0.80 -1.02 -18.68
C GLY A 147 2.15 -0.81 -18.00
N ASP A 148 2.70 0.40 -18.03
CA ASP A 148 3.95 0.68 -17.30
C ASP A 148 3.67 0.79 -15.81
N ALA A 149 4.34 -0.05 -15.02
CA ALA A 149 4.12 -0.15 -13.58
C ALA A 149 4.77 0.98 -12.77
N GLY A 150 5.72 1.73 -13.34
CA GLY A 150 6.49 2.69 -12.57
C GLY A 150 7.51 2.01 -11.66
N LYS A 151 7.68 2.54 -10.45
CA LYS A 151 8.70 2.05 -9.52
C LYS A 151 8.10 1.71 -8.16
N VAL A 152 8.71 0.74 -7.48
CA VAL A 152 8.47 0.44 -6.06
C VAL A 152 9.77 0.67 -5.32
N ALA A 153 9.74 1.52 -4.31
CA ALA A 153 10.87 1.75 -3.41
C ALA A 153 10.52 1.20 -2.02
N LEU A 154 11.36 0.32 -1.50
CA LEU A 154 11.22 -0.18 -0.14
C LEU A 154 12.02 0.72 0.79
N ILE A 155 11.39 1.16 1.87
CA ILE A 155 11.98 2.02 2.87
C ILE A 155 12.13 1.23 4.16
N ASP A 156 13.39 0.96 4.52
CA ASP A 156 13.71 0.33 5.79
C ASP A 156 13.79 1.43 6.84
N LEU A 157 13.07 1.25 7.94
CA LEU A 157 13.04 2.21 9.05
C LEU A 157 14.23 2.05 10.00
N ASP A 158 15.24 1.29 9.63
CA ASP A 158 16.54 1.31 10.30
C ASP A 158 17.24 2.63 9.95
N LEU A 159 17.08 3.62 10.80
CA LEU A 159 17.58 4.97 10.56
C LEU A 159 19.09 5.05 10.52
N SER A 160 19.81 4.01 10.98
CA SER A 160 21.27 3.98 10.91
C SER A 160 21.79 4.08 9.47
N ARG A 161 20.99 3.64 8.49
CA ARG A 161 21.34 3.76 7.07
C ARG A 161 21.41 5.20 6.58
N TYR A 162 20.77 6.12 7.30
CA TYR A 162 20.68 7.53 6.93
C TYR A 162 21.61 8.41 7.75
N ASP A 163 22.33 7.86 8.73
CA ASP A 163 23.28 8.59 9.56
C ASP A 163 24.33 9.36 8.73
N PRO A 164 24.92 8.79 7.68
CA PRO A 164 25.88 9.54 6.86
C PRO A 164 25.29 10.76 6.19
N LEU A 165 23.98 10.73 5.87
CA LEU A 165 23.28 11.86 5.28
C LEU A 165 23.01 12.95 6.33
N ALA A 166 22.58 12.54 7.53
CA ALA A 166 22.33 13.46 8.63
C ALA A 166 23.59 14.20 9.05
N ARG A 167 24.73 13.52 9.11
CA ARG A 167 26.02 14.12 9.50
C ARG A 167 26.48 15.24 8.58
N ARG A 168 26.00 15.29 7.34
CA ARG A 168 26.33 16.37 6.42
C ARG A 168 25.79 17.72 6.87
N PHE A 169 24.75 17.71 7.68
CA PHE A 169 24.06 18.91 8.13
C PHE A 169 24.43 19.32 9.56
N ASP A 170 25.16 18.47 10.27
CA ASP A 170 25.56 18.69 11.67
C ASP A 170 26.91 19.36 11.79
N ALA A 171 27.57 19.67 10.69
CA ALA A 171 28.90 20.29 10.70
C ALA A 171 28.87 21.80 10.96
#